data_cd31b214372396df1f0281bce19eb521
#
_entry.id   cd31b214372396df1f0281bce19eb521
#
_cell.length_a   1.000
_cell.length_b   1.000
_cell.length_c   1.000
_cell.angle_alpha   90.00
_cell.angle_beta   90.00
_cell.angle_gamma   90.00
#
_symmetry.space_group_name_H-M   'P 1'
#
loop_
_entity.id
_entity.type
_entity.pdbx_description
1 polymer ?
#
loop_
_entity_poly.entity_id
_entity_poly.type
_entity_poly.pdbx_seq_one_letter_code
_entity_poly.pdbx_strand_id
1 'polypeptide(L)'
;MPLSNRWTLTRYLIEERRRFPTAGGDLNALILDVSLACKAIARIVAFGSLGDSLGAVAGPQGGGLNVQGEVQKPLDVLSNEIFIRMNEWNGHLAGLASEEMDEPRQIPGAYPRGKYLLVFDPLDGSSNIDVNVSVGSIFSILRAPQDVIDSGRDVTEADFLQPGAAQVAAGYALYGPVTMLVLTVGNGVAGFTHNPNLGEFVLSHPNIRVPADTTEFAINTSNARFWEPPVKRYVDECLAGKTGPRGK
;
A
#
# COMPACT_ATOMS: atom_id res chain seq x y z
N MET A 1 -26.65 3.65 8.92
CA MET A 1 -26.91 2.20 9.02
C MET A 1 -26.27 1.70 10.31
N PRO A 2 -26.94 0.91 11.14
CA PRO A 2 -26.34 0.40 12.36
C PRO A 2 -25.14 -0.50 12.03
N LEU A 3 -24.04 -0.36 12.77
CA LEU A 3 -22.77 -1.09 12.64
C LEU A 3 -22.91 -2.59 12.99
N SER A 4 -24.08 -3.03 13.43
CA SER A 4 -24.33 -4.35 14.01
C SER A 4 -24.08 -5.55 13.06
N ASN A 5 -23.88 -5.31 11.76
CA ASN A 5 -23.67 -6.38 10.77
C ASN A 5 -22.44 -6.24 9.88
N ARG A 6 -21.56 -5.26 10.11
CA ARG A 6 -20.36 -5.07 9.29
C ARG A 6 -19.12 -5.59 10.03
N TRP A 7 -18.29 -6.33 9.31
CA TRP A 7 -17.04 -6.83 9.86
C TRP A 7 -15.97 -5.72 9.89
N THR A 8 -15.25 -5.63 10.99
CA THR A 8 -14.02 -4.85 11.05
C THR A 8 -12.90 -5.61 10.32
N LEU A 9 -11.81 -4.91 9.95
CA LEU A 9 -10.61 -5.54 9.40
C LEU A 9 -10.11 -6.65 10.32
N THR A 10 -10.05 -6.42 11.63
CA THR A 10 -9.65 -7.42 12.61
C THR A 10 -10.51 -8.69 12.51
N ARG A 11 -11.84 -8.54 12.47
CA ARG A 11 -12.72 -9.70 12.33
C ARG A 11 -12.51 -10.42 11.00
N TYR A 12 -12.39 -9.70 9.91
CA TYR A 12 -12.13 -10.28 8.58
C TYR A 12 -10.85 -11.12 8.59
N LEU A 13 -9.75 -10.59 9.12
CA LEU A 13 -8.46 -11.30 9.18
C LEU A 13 -8.54 -12.56 10.05
N ILE A 14 -9.30 -12.53 11.16
CA ILE A 14 -9.52 -13.71 12.01
C ILE A 14 -10.31 -14.78 11.25
N GLU A 15 -11.37 -14.40 10.52
CA GLU A 15 -12.17 -15.35 9.75
C GLU A 15 -11.38 -15.93 8.57
N GLU A 16 -10.59 -15.12 7.85
CA GLU A 16 -9.71 -15.64 6.79
C GLU A 16 -8.66 -16.60 7.35
N ARG A 17 -8.04 -16.29 8.50
CA ARG A 17 -7.07 -17.19 9.13
C ARG A 17 -7.68 -18.55 9.50
N ARG A 18 -8.95 -18.61 9.89
CA ARG A 18 -9.64 -19.88 10.22
C ARG A 18 -9.66 -20.85 9.06
N ARG A 19 -9.55 -20.38 7.83
CA ARG A 19 -9.45 -21.20 6.61
C ARG A 19 -8.08 -21.86 6.44
N PHE A 20 -7.07 -21.34 7.16
CA PHE A 20 -5.68 -21.79 7.12
C PHE A 20 -5.19 -22.13 8.53
N PRO A 21 -5.49 -23.33 9.04
CA PRO A 21 -5.20 -23.70 10.45
C PRO A 21 -3.74 -23.58 10.87
N THR A 22 -2.80 -23.66 9.91
CA THR A 22 -1.36 -23.52 10.14
C THR A 22 -0.89 -22.04 10.14
N ALA A 23 -1.76 -21.10 9.80
CA ALA A 23 -1.40 -19.68 9.79
C ALA A 23 -1.31 -19.13 11.21
N GLY A 24 -0.13 -18.64 11.59
CA GLY A 24 0.09 -17.90 12.83
C GLY A 24 -0.63 -16.54 12.83
N GLY A 25 -0.73 -15.91 13.99
CA GLY A 25 -1.32 -14.59 14.16
C GLY A 25 -0.48 -13.44 13.60
N ASP A 26 0.81 -13.69 13.34
CA ASP A 26 1.80 -12.66 13.00
C ASP A 26 1.46 -11.88 11.73
N LEU A 27 0.96 -12.56 10.68
CA LEU A 27 0.52 -11.88 9.45
C LEU A 27 -0.66 -10.93 9.73
N ASN A 28 -1.62 -11.38 10.54
CA ASN A 28 -2.76 -10.56 10.90
C ASN A 28 -2.32 -9.32 11.69
N ALA A 29 -1.42 -9.51 12.66
CA ALA A 29 -0.88 -8.42 13.46
C ALA A 29 -0.12 -7.42 12.58
N LEU A 30 0.75 -7.91 11.69
CA LEU A 30 1.47 -7.04 10.74
C LEU A 30 0.52 -6.24 9.83
N ILE A 31 -0.54 -6.85 9.30
CA ILE A 31 -1.54 -6.13 8.49
C ILE A 31 -2.26 -5.06 9.31
N LEU A 32 -2.53 -5.32 10.60
CA LEU A 32 -3.14 -4.33 11.49
C LEU A 32 -2.20 -3.16 11.74
N ASP A 33 -0.88 -3.39 11.93
CA ASP A 33 0.12 -2.34 12.09
C ASP A 33 0.28 -1.50 10.82
N VAL A 34 0.32 -2.14 9.64
CA VAL A 34 0.27 -1.44 8.34
C VAL A 34 -1.00 -0.59 8.25
N SER A 35 -2.16 -1.15 8.64
CA SER A 35 -3.42 -0.39 8.61
C SER A 35 -3.41 0.81 9.56
N LEU A 36 -2.68 0.71 10.68
CA LEU A 36 -2.51 1.82 11.62
C LEU A 36 -1.63 2.91 11.00
N ALA A 37 -0.55 2.56 10.30
CA ALA A 37 0.26 3.50 9.54
C ALA A 37 -0.60 4.24 8.50
N CYS A 38 -1.40 3.51 7.72
CA CYS A 38 -2.32 4.10 6.75
C CYS A 38 -3.34 5.07 7.39
N LYS A 39 -3.87 4.76 8.58
CA LYS A 39 -4.77 5.67 9.31
C LYS A 39 -4.06 6.95 9.73
N ALA A 40 -2.81 6.85 10.19
CA ALA A 40 -2.00 8.00 10.58
C ALA A 40 -1.71 8.90 9.37
N ILE A 41 -1.30 8.33 8.24
CA ILE A 41 -1.04 9.05 6.99
C ILE A 41 -2.32 9.70 6.46
N ALA A 42 -3.46 8.97 6.44
CA ALA A 42 -4.75 9.52 6.03
C ALA A 42 -5.10 10.80 6.79
N ARG A 43 -4.80 10.84 8.10
CA ARG A 43 -5.06 12.01 8.91
C ARG A 43 -4.16 13.18 8.51
N ILE A 44 -2.89 12.94 8.23
CA ILE A 44 -1.95 14.00 7.82
C ILE A 44 -2.31 14.53 6.43
N VAL A 45 -2.58 13.64 5.49
CA VAL A 45 -3.02 14.01 4.13
C VAL A 45 -4.29 14.86 4.15
N ALA A 46 -5.25 14.56 5.05
CA ALA A 46 -6.48 15.33 5.19
C ALA A 46 -6.26 16.80 5.64
N PHE A 47 -5.09 17.14 6.18
CA PHE A 47 -4.73 18.53 6.50
C PHE A 47 -4.06 19.25 5.33
N GLY A 48 -3.66 18.55 4.26
CA GLY A 48 -2.98 19.10 3.09
C GLY A 48 -1.73 19.90 3.52
N SER A 49 -1.53 21.09 2.94
CA SER A 49 -0.41 21.98 3.27
C SER A 49 -0.40 22.46 4.74
N LEU A 50 -1.51 22.35 5.47
CA LEU A 50 -1.53 22.58 6.91
C LEU A 50 -0.89 21.42 7.68
N GLY A 51 -0.77 20.24 7.08
CA GLY A 51 -0.10 19.07 7.63
C GLY A 51 1.40 19.30 7.85
N ASP A 52 2.04 20.09 7.00
CA ASP A 52 3.45 20.46 7.13
C ASP A 52 3.73 21.22 8.44
N SER A 53 2.77 21.98 8.92
CA SER A 53 2.86 22.69 10.21
C SER A 53 2.57 21.79 11.42
N LEU A 54 1.82 20.71 11.24
CA LEU A 54 1.57 19.69 12.26
C LEU A 54 2.73 18.69 12.37
N GLY A 55 3.45 18.49 11.28
CA GLY A 55 4.71 17.74 11.21
C GLY A 55 5.93 18.53 11.68
N ALA A 56 5.75 19.75 12.21
CA ALA A 56 6.81 20.58 12.83
C ALA A 56 7.39 19.98 14.13
N VAL A 57 7.18 18.72 14.39
CA VAL A 57 8.11 17.90 15.15
C VAL A 57 9.30 17.63 14.21
N ALA A 58 10.28 18.56 14.26
CA ALA A 58 11.63 18.46 13.73
C ALA A 58 11.95 17.18 12.90
N GLY A 59 11.37 17.05 11.71
CA GLY A 59 11.74 16.06 10.71
C GLY A 59 12.63 16.72 9.65
N PRO A 60 13.45 15.96 8.91
CA PRO A 60 14.27 16.51 7.85
C PRO A 60 13.36 17.22 6.84
N GLN A 61 13.73 18.45 6.50
CA GLN A 61 13.05 19.20 5.45
C GLN A 61 13.20 18.42 4.15
N GLY A 62 12.11 18.20 3.42
CA GLY A 62 12.14 17.59 2.11
C GLY A 62 13.11 18.30 1.16
N GLY A 63 13.50 17.66 0.09
CA GLY A 63 14.44 18.19 -0.90
C GLY A 63 15.53 17.20 -1.30
N GLY A 64 15.56 15.98 -0.73
CA GLY A 64 16.32 14.85 -1.27
C GLY A 64 15.68 14.33 -2.57
N LEU A 65 16.42 13.55 -3.33
CA LEU A 65 15.88 12.73 -4.42
C LEU A 65 15.62 11.33 -3.87
N ASN A 66 14.48 10.73 -4.23
CA ASN A 66 14.24 9.32 -3.98
C ASN A 66 15.01 8.44 -4.99
N VAL A 67 14.94 7.12 -4.86
CA VAL A 67 15.60 6.16 -5.74
C VAL A 67 15.18 6.27 -7.21
N GLN A 68 14.03 6.87 -7.49
CA GLN A 68 13.53 7.13 -8.84
C GLN A 68 13.96 8.50 -9.38
N GLY A 69 14.69 9.30 -8.60
CA GLY A 69 15.15 10.64 -8.98
C GLY A 69 14.09 11.72 -8.85
N GLU A 70 13.01 11.46 -8.13
CA GLU A 70 11.96 12.44 -7.82
C GLU A 70 12.30 13.23 -6.56
N VAL A 71 11.89 14.50 -6.52
CA VAL A 71 12.11 15.35 -5.35
C VAL A 71 11.15 14.95 -4.24
N GLN A 72 11.69 14.44 -3.13
CA GLN A 72 10.91 14.08 -1.95
C GLN A 72 10.25 15.30 -1.33
N LYS A 73 8.94 15.23 -1.10
CA LYS A 73 8.19 16.21 -0.34
C LYS A 73 8.25 15.91 1.17
N PRO A 74 8.02 16.89 2.04
CA PRO A 74 7.96 16.67 3.49
C PRO A 74 6.99 15.55 3.88
N LEU A 75 5.87 15.40 3.15
CA LEU A 75 4.89 14.35 3.42
C LEU A 75 5.39 12.96 3.03
N ASP A 76 6.22 12.81 1.99
CA ASP A 76 6.82 11.54 1.60
C ASP A 76 7.74 11.04 2.73
N VAL A 77 8.62 11.91 3.21
CA VAL A 77 9.55 11.61 4.31
C VAL A 77 8.78 11.25 5.60
N LEU A 78 7.76 12.03 5.94
CA LEU A 78 6.95 11.78 7.14
C LEU A 78 6.16 10.48 7.04
N SER A 79 5.58 10.18 5.87
CA SER A 79 4.84 8.96 5.62
C SER A 79 5.76 7.74 5.69
N ASN A 80 6.97 7.84 5.15
CA ASN A 80 7.98 6.80 5.26
C ASN A 80 8.37 6.52 6.71
N GLU A 81 8.64 7.55 7.50
CA GLU A 81 8.92 7.39 8.93
C GLU A 81 7.75 6.74 9.69
N ILE A 82 6.51 7.10 9.38
CA ILE A 82 5.33 6.50 10.00
C ILE A 82 5.28 5.00 9.70
N PHE A 83 5.44 4.61 8.43
CA PHE A 83 5.47 3.19 8.06
C PHE A 83 6.55 2.43 8.80
N ILE A 84 7.76 2.95 8.85
CA ILE A 84 8.89 2.32 9.54
C ILE A 84 8.56 2.17 11.03
N ARG A 85 8.25 3.26 11.72
CA ARG A 85 8.03 3.27 13.17
C ARG A 85 6.86 2.42 13.62
N MET A 86 5.81 2.30 12.81
CA MET A 86 4.65 1.48 13.15
C MET A 86 4.92 -0.02 12.98
N ASN A 87 5.94 -0.42 12.20
CA ASN A 87 6.14 -1.80 11.81
C ASN A 87 7.46 -2.42 12.29
N GLU A 88 8.51 -1.64 12.63
CA GLU A 88 9.84 -2.18 12.97
C GLU A 88 9.95 -2.82 14.35
N TRP A 89 9.04 -2.55 15.28
CA TRP A 89 9.16 -2.94 16.70
C TRP A 89 8.42 -4.23 17.10
N ASN A 90 7.48 -4.68 16.28
CA ASN A 90 6.46 -5.67 16.65
C ASN A 90 6.92 -7.13 16.57
N GLY A 91 8.14 -7.40 16.08
CA GLY A 91 8.69 -8.75 15.96
C GLY A 91 8.12 -9.58 14.80
N HIS A 92 7.42 -8.98 13.85
CA HIS A 92 6.87 -9.70 12.71
C HIS A 92 7.76 -9.62 11.47
N LEU A 93 8.62 -8.58 11.39
CA LEU A 93 9.47 -8.30 10.24
C LEU A 93 10.92 -8.76 10.44
N ALA A 94 11.52 -9.25 9.36
CA ALA A 94 12.97 -9.42 9.22
C ALA A 94 13.63 -8.18 8.63
N GLY A 95 12.88 -7.40 7.84
CA GLY A 95 13.34 -6.16 7.23
C GLY A 95 12.24 -5.47 6.43
N LEU A 96 12.52 -4.24 6.02
CA LEU A 96 11.61 -3.37 5.25
C LEU A 96 12.34 -2.83 4.02
N ALA A 97 11.60 -2.63 2.92
CA ALA A 97 12.07 -1.89 1.75
C ALA A 97 11.02 -0.85 1.37
N SER A 98 11.44 0.37 1.17
CA SER A 98 10.59 1.51 0.80
C SER A 98 11.08 2.14 -0.49
N GLU A 99 10.18 2.69 -1.29
CA GLU A 99 10.53 3.51 -2.45
C GLU A 99 11.40 4.72 -2.07
N GLU A 100 11.22 5.23 -0.85
CA GLU A 100 11.89 6.42 -0.33
C GLU A 100 13.29 6.15 0.26
N MET A 101 13.80 4.92 0.15
CA MET A 101 15.09 4.51 0.72
C MET A 101 15.95 3.77 -0.32
N ASP A 102 17.23 4.14 -0.40
CA ASP A 102 18.21 3.48 -1.29
C ASP A 102 18.50 2.03 -0.88
N GLU A 103 18.47 1.74 0.42
CA GLU A 103 18.84 0.45 1.00
C GLU A 103 17.72 -0.12 1.87
N PRO A 104 17.57 -1.45 1.94
CA PRO A 104 16.62 -2.07 2.85
C PRO A 104 16.91 -1.70 4.32
N ARG A 105 15.84 -1.39 5.05
CA ARG A 105 15.89 -1.10 6.49
C ARG A 105 16.02 -2.39 7.28
N GLN A 106 17.07 -2.49 8.06
CA GLN A 106 17.26 -3.55 9.04
C GLN A 106 16.36 -3.32 10.26
N ILE A 107 15.88 -4.40 10.87
CA ILE A 107 15.21 -4.28 12.17
C ILE A 107 16.25 -3.93 13.22
N PRO A 108 16.05 -2.82 13.98
CA PRO A 108 16.99 -2.43 15.03
C PRO A 108 17.21 -3.54 16.04
N GLY A 109 18.45 -3.71 16.51
CA GLY A 109 18.81 -4.79 17.46
C GLY A 109 18.07 -4.75 18.81
N ALA A 110 17.37 -3.65 19.12
CA ALA A 110 16.50 -3.54 20.29
C ALA A 110 15.17 -4.30 20.13
N TYR A 111 14.82 -4.70 18.91
CA TYR A 111 13.55 -5.36 18.59
C TYR A 111 13.76 -6.78 18.08
N PRO A 112 12.84 -7.69 18.35
CA PRO A 112 12.91 -9.04 17.80
C PRO A 112 12.69 -9.03 16.29
N ARG A 113 13.37 -9.91 15.57
CA ARG A 113 13.16 -10.14 14.14
C ARG A 113 12.09 -11.21 13.93
N GLY A 114 11.27 -11.01 12.91
CA GLY A 114 10.22 -11.94 12.51
C GLY A 114 10.51 -12.65 11.20
N LYS A 115 9.47 -13.15 10.56
CA LYS A 115 9.53 -14.01 9.36
C LYS A 115 8.96 -13.38 8.10
N TYR A 116 8.64 -12.09 8.11
CA TYR A 116 8.10 -11.39 6.97
C TYR A 116 9.03 -10.25 6.53
N LEU A 117 8.91 -9.90 5.26
CA LEU A 117 9.47 -8.70 4.67
C LEU A 117 8.31 -7.79 4.27
N LEU A 118 8.44 -6.49 4.51
CA LEU A 118 7.47 -5.49 4.10
C LEU A 118 8.09 -4.61 3.01
N VAL A 119 7.45 -4.57 1.85
CA VAL A 119 7.79 -3.67 0.74
C VAL A 119 6.67 -2.65 0.64
N PHE A 120 6.99 -1.37 0.52
CA PHE A 120 5.96 -0.34 0.47
C PHE A 120 6.42 0.93 -0.26
N ASP A 121 5.44 1.61 -0.84
CA ASP A 121 5.47 3.01 -1.19
C ASP A 121 4.58 3.73 -0.17
N PRO A 122 5.15 4.60 0.68
CA PRO A 122 4.41 5.21 1.76
C PRO A 122 3.39 6.25 1.30
N LEU A 123 3.62 6.91 0.14
CA LEU A 123 2.76 7.97 -0.36
C LEU A 123 2.80 8.12 -1.89
N ASP A 124 2.27 7.12 -2.60
CA ASP A 124 2.14 7.14 -4.06
C ASP A 124 1.28 8.31 -4.56
N GLY A 125 1.79 8.98 -5.58
CA GLY A 125 1.12 10.12 -6.20
C GLY A 125 1.23 11.41 -5.41
N SER A 126 2.29 11.63 -4.62
CA SER A 126 2.48 12.81 -3.77
C SER A 126 2.38 14.14 -4.52
N SER A 127 2.69 14.17 -5.82
CA SER A 127 2.47 15.34 -6.70
C SER A 127 0.99 15.78 -6.78
N ASN A 128 0.05 14.87 -6.55
CA ASN A 128 -1.38 15.15 -6.58
C ASN A 128 -1.87 15.97 -5.37
N ILE A 129 -1.11 16.00 -4.28
CA ILE A 129 -1.47 16.74 -3.06
C ILE A 129 -1.63 18.23 -3.36
N ASP A 130 -0.74 18.80 -4.17
CA ASP A 130 -0.74 20.22 -4.52
C ASP A 130 -1.99 20.66 -5.28
N VAL A 131 -2.65 19.73 -5.95
CA VAL A 131 -3.87 19.96 -6.72
C VAL A 131 -5.11 19.29 -6.10
N ASN A 132 -4.98 18.83 -4.86
CA ASN A 132 -6.05 18.22 -4.06
C ASN A 132 -6.70 17.00 -4.74
N VAL A 133 -5.89 16.16 -5.35
CA VAL A 133 -6.30 14.87 -5.94
C VAL A 133 -5.86 13.74 -5.02
N SER A 134 -6.58 12.62 -5.05
CA SER A 134 -6.31 11.45 -4.19
C SER A 134 -4.89 10.93 -4.35
N VAL A 135 -4.32 10.51 -3.23
CA VAL A 135 -3.02 9.84 -3.09
C VAL A 135 -3.21 8.53 -2.34
N GLY A 136 -2.20 7.69 -2.27
CA GLY A 136 -2.33 6.40 -1.61
C GLY A 136 -1.02 5.89 -0.99
N SER A 137 -1.12 4.80 -0.26
CA SER A 137 0.02 3.99 0.16
C SER A 137 -0.13 2.59 -0.42
N ILE A 138 0.95 2.01 -0.90
CA ILE A 138 0.95 0.66 -1.48
C ILE A 138 1.85 -0.22 -0.64
N PHE A 139 1.47 -1.47 -0.40
CA PHE A 139 2.31 -2.41 0.33
C PHE A 139 2.20 -3.84 -0.17
N SER A 140 3.27 -4.58 0.04
CA SER A 140 3.37 -6.02 -0.20
C SER A 140 4.08 -6.69 0.96
N ILE A 141 3.59 -7.85 1.37
CA ILE A 141 4.19 -8.67 2.41
C ILE A 141 4.69 -9.97 1.78
N LEU A 142 5.98 -10.25 1.97
CA LEU A 142 6.66 -11.46 1.51
C LEU A 142 7.08 -12.30 2.73
N ARG A 143 7.37 -13.58 2.52
CA ARG A 143 8.12 -14.34 3.52
C ARG A 143 9.61 -14.02 3.41
N ALA A 144 10.27 -13.81 4.54
CA ALA A 144 11.72 -13.77 4.56
C ALA A 144 12.29 -15.14 4.13
N PRO A 145 13.42 -15.16 3.41
CA PRO A 145 14.13 -16.40 3.11
C PRO A 145 14.47 -17.18 4.39
N GLN A 146 14.47 -18.51 4.30
CA GLN A 146 14.64 -19.36 5.48
C GLN A 146 16.00 -19.13 6.15
N ASP A 147 17.06 -18.88 5.39
CA ASP A 147 18.38 -18.58 5.91
C ASP A 147 18.44 -17.27 6.69
N VAL A 148 17.64 -16.25 6.31
CA VAL A 148 17.48 -15.00 7.07
C VAL A 148 16.84 -15.31 8.43
N ILE A 149 15.79 -16.15 8.43
CA ILE A 149 15.07 -16.50 9.65
C ILE A 149 15.97 -17.32 10.60
N ASP A 150 16.66 -18.33 10.08
CA ASP A 150 17.44 -19.28 10.90
C ASP A 150 18.73 -18.68 11.44
N SER A 151 19.42 -17.85 10.64
CA SER A 151 20.69 -17.22 11.03
C SER A 151 20.53 -15.88 11.75
N GLY A 152 19.39 -15.21 11.54
CA GLY A 152 19.18 -13.84 11.99
C GLY A 152 20.10 -12.82 11.30
N ARG A 153 20.64 -13.16 10.11
CA ARG A 153 21.46 -12.22 9.33
C ARG A 153 20.65 -10.99 8.89
N ASP A 154 21.33 -9.95 8.56
CA ASP A 154 20.74 -8.77 7.95
C ASP A 154 20.15 -9.10 6.57
N VAL A 155 19.05 -8.43 6.23
CA VAL A 155 18.43 -8.55 4.91
C VAL A 155 19.24 -7.78 3.88
N THR A 156 19.17 -8.24 2.64
CA THR A 156 19.75 -7.60 1.46
C THR A 156 18.67 -7.32 0.44
N GLU A 157 18.93 -6.48 -0.55
CA GLU A 157 18.01 -6.22 -1.66
C GLU A 157 17.52 -7.53 -2.32
N ALA A 158 18.44 -8.50 -2.53
CA ALA A 158 18.12 -9.78 -3.14
C ALA A 158 17.03 -10.57 -2.41
N ASP A 159 16.89 -10.39 -1.08
CA ASP A 159 15.86 -11.07 -0.29
C ASP A 159 14.45 -10.57 -0.61
N PHE A 160 14.32 -9.36 -1.13
CA PHE A 160 13.06 -8.74 -1.55
C PHE A 160 12.70 -9.06 -3.01
N LEU A 161 13.67 -9.41 -3.84
CA LEU A 161 13.47 -9.70 -5.26
C LEU A 161 12.87 -11.10 -5.46
N GLN A 162 11.64 -11.28 -5.02
CA GLN A 162 10.89 -12.52 -5.12
C GLN A 162 9.83 -12.45 -6.22
N PRO A 163 9.43 -13.58 -6.82
CA PRO A 163 8.31 -13.61 -7.77
C PRO A 163 7.04 -13.03 -7.14
N GLY A 164 6.27 -12.22 -7.88
CA GLY A 164 5.03 -11.63 -7.38
C GLY A 164 4.01 -12.65 -6.85
N ALA A 165 4.05 -13.90 -7.36
CA ALA A 165 3.22 -14.99 -6.86
C ALA A 165 3.61 -15.49 -5.44
N ALA A 166 4.78 -15.08 -4.92
CA ALA A 166 5.23 -15.41 -3.56
C ALA A 166 4.68 -14.46 -2.49
N GLN A 167 3.99 -13.40 -2.89
CA GLN A 167 3.34 -12.48 -1.95
C GLN A 167 2.34 -13.24 -1.07
N VAL A 168 2.42 -13.03 0.25
CA VAL A 168 1.47 -13.61 1.22
C VAL A 168 0.30 -12.68 1.51
N ALA A 169 0.51 -11.39 1.33
CA ALA A 169 -0.54 -10.37 1.34
C ALA A 169 -0.07 -9.16 0.52
N ALA A 170 -1.01 -8.44 -0.05
CA ALA A 170 -0.75 -7.17 -0.72
C ALA A 170 -1.97 -6.27 -0.60
N GLY A 171 -1.76 -4.97 -0.65
CA GLY A 171 -2.85 -4.02 -0.58
C GLY A 171 -2.41 -2.59 -0.84
N TYR A 172 -3.41 -1.72 -0.83
CA TYR A 172 -3.17 -0.28 -0.88
C TYR A 172 -4.24 0.45 -0.07
N ALA A 173 -3.84 1.57 0.50
CA ALA A 173 -4.77 2.54 1.04
C ALA A 173 -4.95 3.69 0.04
N LEU A 174 -6.18 4.15 -0.14
CA LEU A 174 -6.53 5.29 -0.97
C LEU A 174 -7.04 6.42 -0.06
N TYR A 175 -6.38 7.56 -0.12
CA TYR A 175 -6.73 8.77 0.63
C TYR A 175 -7.47 9.74 -0.28
N GLY A 176 -8.80 9.59 -0.34
CA GLY A 176 -9.71 10.39 -1.15
C GLY A 176 -10.85 10.96 -0.29
N PRO A 177 -12.03 11.20 -0.86
CA PRO A 177 -13.21 11.65 -0.12
C PRO A 177 -13.55 10.77 1.09
N VAL A 178 -13.19 9.48 1.01
CA VAL A 178 -13.11 8.54 2.14
C VAL A 178 -11.77 7.81 2.07
N THR A 179 -11.24 7.43 3.21
CA THR A 179 -10.07 6.55 3.24
C THR A 179 -10.50 5.11 3.07
N MET A 180 -9.95 4.43 2.07
CA MET A 180 -10.20 3.01 1.81
C MET A 180 -8.93 2.20 1.92
N LEU A 181 -9.05 0.96 2.39
CA LEU A 181 -8.01 -0.05 2.33
C LEU A 181 -8.50 -1.19 1.42
N VAL A 182 -7.76 -1.50 0.38
CA VAL A 182 -8.01 -2.66 -0.49
C VAL A 182 -6.93 -3.68 -0.21
N LEU A 183 -7.34 -4.93 0.07
CA LEU A 183 -6.46 -5.95 0.61
C LEU A 183 -6.75 -7.31 -0.01
N THR A 184 -5.68 -8.05 -0.29
CA THR A 184 -5.71 -9.50 -0.50
C THR A 184 -4.80 -10.21 0.50
N VAL A 185 -5.26 -11.35 0.98
CA VAL A 185 -4.49 -12.29 1.80
C VAL A 185 -4.43 -13.67 1.10
N GLY A 186 -4.46 -13.66 -0.23
CA GLY A 186 -4.39 -14.86 -1.07
C GLY A 186 -5.75 -15.48 -1.46
N ASN A 187 -6.87 -14.95 -0.96
CA ASN A 187 -8.21 -15.49 -1.24
C ASN A 187 -9.16 -14.37 -1.72
N GLY A 188 -8.90 -13.86 -2.94
CA GLY A 188 -9.67 -12.75 -3.50
C GLY A 188 -9.25 -11.39 -2.94
N VAL A 189 -10.05 -10.38 -3.25
CA VAL A 189 -9.78 -8.98 -2.89
C VAL A 189 -10.96 -8.41 -2.12
N ALA A 190 -10.70 -7.79 -1.00
CA ALA A 190 -11.70 -7.12 -0.17
C ALA A 190 -11.35 -5.64 0.01
N GLY A 191 -12.37 -4.80 0.08
CA GLY A 191 -12.24 -3.36 0.33
C GLY A 191 -12.90 -2.96 1.63
N PHE A 192 -12.20 -2.12 2.38
CA PHE A 192 -12.62 -1.61 3.68
C PHE A 192 -12.65 -0.09 3.64
N THR A 193 -13.67 0.50 4.23
CA THR A 193 -13.75 1.94 4.41
C THR A 193 -13.42 2.29 5.85
N HIS A 194 -12.54 3.26 6.04
CA HIS A 194 -12.21 3.77 7.37
C HIS A 194 -13.42 4.49 7.98
N ASN A 195 -13.78 4.07 9.18
CA ASN A 195 -14.78 4.77 9.99
C ASN A 195 -14.04 5.57 11.08
N PRO A 196 -13.93 6.89 10.95
CA PRO A 196 -13.16 7.71 11.87
C PRO A 196 -13.77 7.72 13.30
N ASN A 197 -15.08 7.52 13.45
CA ASN A 197 -15.73 7.47 14.75
C ASN A 197 -15.37 6.21 15.55
N LEU A 198 -15.08 5.11 14.86
CA LEU A 198 -14.62 3.86 15.48
C LEU A 198 -13.09 3.75 15.49
N GLY A 199 -12.40 4.55 14.68
CA GLY A 199 -10.98 4.39 14.43
C GLY A 199 -10.62 3.09 13.68
N GLU A 200 -11.58 2.46 12.95
CA GLU A 200 -11.45 1.14 12.36
C GLU A 200 -11.78 1.11 10.87
N PHE A 201 -11.07 0.24 10.14
CA PHE A 201 -11.46 -0.16 8.79
C PHE A 201 -12.63 -1.16 8.85
N VAL A 202 -13.71 -0.85 8.15
CA VAL A 202 -14.94 -1.64 8.13
C VAL A 202 -15.16 -2.19 6.72
N LEU A 203 -15.41 -3.48 6.61
CA LEU A 203 -15.64 -4.17 5.34
C LEU A 203 -16.81 -3.54 4.58
N SER A 204 -16.51 -2.93 3.44
CA SER A 204 -17.49 -2.28 2.57
C SER A 204 -17.68 -3.02 1.24
N HIS A 205 -16.64 -3.70 0.77
CA HIS A 205 -16.58 -4.43 -0.49
C HIS A 205 -16.00 -5.83 -0.26
N PRO A 206 -16.84 -6.84 0.01
CA PRO A 206 -16.35 -8.17 0.44
C PRO A 206 -15.73 -8.99 -0.68
N ASN A 207 -15.94 -8.63 -1.95
CA ASN A 207 -15.45 -9.38 -3.10
C ASN A 207 -15.30 -8.46 -4.31
N ILE A 208 -14.18 -7.76 -4.38
CA ILE A 208 -13.87 -6.90 -5.52
C ILE A 208 -13.48 -7.79 -6.71
N ARG A 209 -14.12 -7.56 -7.85
CA ARG A 209 -13.83 -8.25 -9.10
C ARG A 209 -13.72 -7.24 -10.24
N VAL A 210 -12.75 -7.45 -11.10
CA VAL A 210 -12.68 -6.74 -12.37
C VAL A 210 -13.80 -7.29 -13.26
N PRO A 211 -14.66 -6.44 -13.84
CA PRO A 211 -15.68 -6.89 -14.77
C PRO A 211 -15.04 -7.60 -15.98
N ALA A 212 -15.71 -8.64 -16.50
CA ALA A 212 -15.25 -9.33 -17.69
C ALA A 212 -15.20 -8.42 -18.92
N ASP A 213 -16.13 -7.46 -18.97
CA ASP A 213 -16.27 -6.47 -20.02
C ASP A 213 -16.47 -5.06 -19.44
N THR A 214 -15.95 -4.07 -20.16
CA THR A 214 -16.16 -2.65 -19.84
C THR A 214 -16.30 -1.84 -21.12
N THR A 215 -17.04 -0.75 -21.04
CA THR A 215 -17.14 0.28 -22.10
C THR A 215 -16.33 1.53 -21.74
N GLU A 216 -15.60 1.50 -20.63
CA GLU A 216 -14.82 2.62 -20.13
C GLU A 216 -13.34 2.25 -20.07
N PHE A 217 -12.49 3.22 -20.38
CA PHE A 217 -11.04 3.15 -20.15
C PHE A 217 -10.52 4.51 -19.73
N ALA A 218 -9.38 4.53 -19.03
CA ALA A 218 -8.69 5.76 -18.66
C ALA A 218 -7.21 5.67 -19.06
N ILE A 219 -6.70 6.77 -19.62
CA ILE A 219 -5.30 6.92 -19.96
C ILE A 219 -4.94 8.41 -19.95
N ASN A 220 -3.70 8.73 -19.55
CA ASN A 220 -3.21 10.10 -19.64
C ASN A 220 -2.93 10.49 -21.10
N THR A 221 -3.88 11.17 -21.74
CA THR A 221 -3.79 11.58 -23.15
C THR A 221 -2.77 12.71 -23.38
N SER A 222 -2.30 13.41 -22.36
CA SER A 222 -1.25 14.43 -22.51
C SER A 222 0.06 13.83 -23.05
N ASN A 223 0.28 12.54 -22.83
CA ASN A 223 1.43 11.79 -23.31
C ASN A 223 1.21 11.14 -24.69
N ALA A 224 0.10 11.39 -25.37
CA ALA A 224 -0.24 10.72 -26.64
C ALA A 224 0.85 10.82 -27.71
N ARG A 225 1.59 11.93 -27.75
CA ARG A 225 2.71 12.15 -28.69
C ARG A 225 3.93 11.23 -28.43
N PHE A 226 4.00 10.64 -27.25
CA PHE A 226 5.11 9.76 -26.84
C PHE A 226 4.68 8.29 -26.80
N TRP A 227 3.40 7.98 -27.10
CA TRP A 227 2.95 6.60 -27.08
C TRP A 227 3.61 5.79 -28.18
N GLU A 228 4.10 4.64 -27.80
CA GLU A 228 4.55 3.64 -28.75
C GLU A 228 3.39 3.10 -29.60
N PRO A 229 3.65 2.60 -30.81
CA PRO A 229 2.59 2.14 -31.73
C PRO A 229 1.58 1.15 -31.13
N PRO A 230 1.98 0.16 -30.28
CA PRO A 230 1.00 -0.75 -29.65
C PRO A 230 0.02 -0.04 -28.73
N VAL A 231 0.50 0.93 -27.92
CA VAL A 231 -0.33 1.71 -27.00
C VAL A 231 -1.29 2.60 -27.79
N LYS A 232 -0.74 3.31 -28.79
CA LYS A 232 -1.56 4.16 -29.67
C LYS A 232 -2.67 3.36 -30.34
N ARG A 233 -2.34 2.20 -30.92
CA ARG A 233 -3.32 1.31 -31.55
C ARG A 233 -4.41 0.89 -30.58
N TYR A 234 -4.04 0.50 -29.36
CA TYR A 234 -5.00 0.11 -28.31
C TYR A 234 -6.01 1.24 -28.03
N VAL A 235 -5.50 2.46 -27.86
CA VAL A 235 -6.37 3.63 -27.58
C VAL A 235 -7.25 3.95 -28.77
N ASP A 236 -6.70 3.98 -30.01
CA ASP A 236 -7.47 4.24 -31.23
C ASP A 236 -8.62 3.21 -31.41
N GLU A 237 -8.35 1.93 -31.13
CA GLU A 237 -9.36 0.87 -31.17
C GLU A 237 -10.45 1.07 -30.09
N CYS A 238 -10.09 1.53 -28.89
CA CYS A 238 -11.06 1.86 -27.85
C CYS A 238 -11.93 3.05 -28.25
N LEU A 239 -11.33 4.11 -28.82
CA LEU A 239 -12.04 5.29 -29.26
C LEU A 239 -12.96 5.05 -30.46
N ALA A 240 -12.65 4.07 -31.33
CA ALA A 240 -13.48 3.65 -32.42
C ALA A 240 -14.86 3.06 -31.99
N GLY A 241 -14.96 2.65 -30.73
CA GLY A 241 -16.21 2.19 -30.14
C GLY A 241 -16.83 1.02 -30.87
N LYS A 242 -18.17 1.04 -31.01
CA LYS A 242 -18.94 -0.05 -31.62
C LYS A 242 -18.61 -0.31 -33.10
N THR A 243 -18.08 0.67 -33.81
CA THR A 243 -17.68 0.55 -35.23
C THR A 243 -16.24 0.06 -35.38
N GLY A 244 -15.49 0.01 -34.31
CA GLY A 244 -14.11 -0.43 -34.29
C GLY A 244 -13.95 -1.93 -34.07
N PRO A 245 -12.69 -2.45 -34.10
CA PRO A 245 -12.42 -3.87 -34.02
C PRO A 245 -12.76 -4.49 -32.64
N ARG A 246 -12.93 -3.67 -31.59
CA ARG A 246 -13.33 -4.14 -30.26
C ARG A 246 -14.84 -4.25 -30.07
N GLY A 247 -15.64 -3.60 -30.90
CA GLY A 247 -17.11 -3.72 -30.91
C GLY A 247 -17.82 -3.20 -29.65
N LYS A 248 -17.16 -2.35 -28.86
CA LYS A 248 -17.66 -1.91 -27.54
C LYS A 248 -17.68 -0.40 -27.40
#